data_7a147f7266673cc02332792a2151ebc9
#
_entry.id   7a147f7266673cc02332792a2151ebc9
#
_cell.length_a   1.000
_cell.length_b   1.000
_cell.length_c   1.000
_cell.angle_alpha   90.00
_cell.angle_beta   90.00
_cell.angle_gamma   90.00
#
_symmetry.space_group_name_H-M   'P 1'
#
loop_
_entity.id
_entity.type
_entity.pdbx_description
1 polymer ?
#
loop_
_entity_poly.entity_id
_entity_poly.type
_entity_poly.pdbx_seq_one_letter_code
_entity_poly.pdbx_strand_id
1 'polypeptide(L)'
;GDIYAGETRELLVQFKIPGMADLGAHAIGDFLIDFVSLPALEQSQITWPISVNVGTEAQAKTRIPNPTVTTAMLITESAKAQREASEYLRRGDTEQAGRQINEQLERISNLPNRELFQDEIDHLTKVARGIKEQDANRMRKSMYEDSTSNLRGRNRDQLRQVRSRGKRNF
;
A
#
# COMPACT_ATOMS: atom_id res chain seq x y z
N GLY A 1 -7.54 -11.84 -8.63
CA GLY A 1 -6.63 -11.65 -9.78
C GLY A 1 -5.55 -12.71 -9.79
N ASP A 2 -4.86 -12.92 -10.92
CA ASP A 2 -3.91 -14.00 -11.09
C ASP A 2 -2.59 -13.70 -10.40
N ILE A 3 -1.98 -14.71 -9.79
CA ILE A 3 -0.64 -14.68 -9.21
C ILE A 3 0.24 -15.64 -10.02
N TYR A 4 1.39 -15.15 -10.49
CA TYR A 4 2.31 -15.96 -11.29
C TYR A 4 3.39 -16.60 -10.42
N ALA A 5 3.99 -17.70 -10.90
CA ALA A 5 5.09 -18.34 -10.21
C ALA A 5 6.23 -17.35 -9.89
N GLY A 6 6.66 -17.30 -8.63
CA GLY A 6 7.66 -16.36 -8.13
C GLY A 6 7.15 -14.93 -7.88
N GLU A 7 5.85 -14.64 -8.07
CA GLU A 7 5.23 -13.39 -7.69
C GLU A 7 4.80 -13.44 -6.21
N THR A 8 5.10 -12.39 -5.45
CA THR A 8 4.60 -12.18 -4.09
C THR A 8 3.62 -11.01 -4.13
N ARG A 9 2.47 -11.17 -3.50
CA ARG A 9 1.50 -10.09 -3.30
C ARG A 9 1.25 -9.88 -1.82
N GLU A 10 1.23 -8.62 -1.43
CA GLU A 10 0.87 -8.21 -0.09
C GLU A 10 -0.57 -7.70 -0.09
N LEU A 11 -1.36 -8.17 0.87
CA LEU A 11 -2.73 -7.73 1.10
C LEU A 11 -2.80 -7.09 2.48
N LEU A 12 -3.15 -5.81 2.51
CA LEU A 12 -3.42 -5.10 3.76
C LEU A 12 -4.93 -5.13 4.03
N VAL A 13 -5.31 -5.72 5.15
CA VAL A 13 -6.71 -5.79 5.59
C VAL A 13 -6.85 -5.04 6.90
N GLN A 14 -7.79 -4.11 6.94
CA GLN A 14 -8.10 -3.33 8.13
C GLN A 14 -9.41 -3.82 8.75
N PHE A 15 -9.34 -4.22 10.02
CA PHE A 15 -10.50 -4.62 10.81
C PHE A 15 -10.87 -3.53 11.79
N LYS A 16 -12.15 -3.25 11.90
CA LYS A 16 -12.70 -2.45 12.98
C LYS A 16 -13.21 -3.41 14.06
N ILE A 17 -12.53 -3.46 15.19
CA ILE A 17 -12.86 -4.35 16.29
C ILE A 17 -13.61 -3.53 17.34
N PRO A 18 -14.78 -4.00 17.80
CA PRO A 18 -15.48 -3.36 18.92
C PRO A 18 -14.66 -3.46 20.20
N GLY A 19 -14.90 -2.57 21.16
CA GLY A 19 -14.28 -2.65 22.47
C GLY A 19 -14.62 -3.98 23.17
N MET A 20 -13.60 -4.62 23.75
CA MET A 20 -13.72 -5.87 24.49
C MET A 20 -13.42 -5.59 25.96
N ALA A 21 -14.23 -6.16 26.87
CA ALA A 21 -14.07 -5.96 28.32
C ALA A 21 -13.02 -6.92 28.91
N ASP A 22 -12.91 -8.12 28.36
CA ASP A 22 -12.04 -9.16 28.90
C ASP A 22 -10.63 -9.06 28.32
N LEU A 23 -9.63 -9.18 29.20
CA LEU A 23 -8.22 -9.22 28.81
C LEU A 23 -7.83 -10.59 28.25
N GLY A 24 -6.85 -10.61 27.36
CA GLY A 24 -6.32 -11.86 26.80
C GLY A 24 -6.56 -12.03 25.32
N ALA A 25 -6.35 -13.24 24.83
CA ALA A 25 -6.47 -13.57 23.42
C ALA A 25 -7.92 -13.88 23.04
N HIS A 26 -8.43 -13.18 22.03
CA HIS A 26 -9.78 -13.36 21.49
C HIS A 26 -9.73 -13.66 20.01
N ALA A 27 -10.37 -14.76 19.59
CA ALA A 27 -10.59 -15.04 18.18
C ALA A 27 -11.62 -14.04 17.61
N ILE A 28 -11.29 -13.40 16.47
CA ILE A 28 -12.18 -12.43 15.81
C ILE A 28 -12.75 -12.96 14.49
N GLY A 29 -12.20 -14.02 13.96
CA GLY A 29 -12.67 -14.66 12.74
C GLY A 29 -11.57 -15.40 12.00
N ASP A 30 -11.90 -15.87 10.80
CA ASP A 30 -11.00 -16.57 9.91
C ASP A 30 -10.84 -15.79 8.60
N PHE A 31 -9.62 -15.73 8.09
CA PHE A 31 -9.33 -15.25 6.76
C PHE A 31 -9.26 -16.43 5.81
N LEU A 32 -10.16 -16.48 4.82
CA LEU A 32 -10.24 -17.55 3.84
C LEU A 32 -9.65 -17.06 2.51
N ILE A 33 -8.75 -17.85 1.94
CA ILE A 33 -8.16 -17.62 0.62
C ILE A 33 -8.53 -18.80 -0.26
N ASP A 34 -9.38 -18.55 -1.25
CA ASP A 34 -9.72 -19.51 -2.28
C ASP A 34 -8.94 -19.21 -3.56
N PHE A 35 -8.34 -20.23 -4.14
CA PHE A 35 -7.60 -20.10 -5.39
C PHE A 35 -7.67 -21.36 -6.24
N VAL A 36 -7.40 -21.21 -7.55
CA VAL A 36 -7.30 -22.30 -8.50
C VAL A 36 -5.86 -22.39 -8.99
N SER A 37 -5.25 -23.57 -8.83
CA SER A 37 -3.89 -23.85 -9.31
C SER A 37 -3.89 -24.19 -10.79
N LEU A 38 -2.99 -23.59 -11.57
CA LEU A 38 -2.77 -23.89 -12.97
C LEU A 38 -1.49 -24.73 -13.17
N PRO A 39 -1.44 -25.68 -14.10
CA PRO A 39 -2.47 -26.05 -15.10
C PRO A 39 -3.51 -27.08 -14.64
N ALA A 40 -3.38 -27.62 -13.42
CA ALA A 40 -4.20 -28.75 -12.94
C ALA A 40 -5.68 -28.37 -12.74
N LEU A 41 -6.01 -27.06 -12.66
CA LEU A 41 -7.36 -26.54 -12.37
C LEU A 41 -7.90 -27.01 -11.01
N GLU A 42 -7.01 -27.28 -10.06
CA GLU A 42 -7.38 -27.69 -8.72
C GLU A 42 -7.79 -26.50 -7.87
N GLN A 43 -8.98 -26.57 -7.29
CA GLN A 43 -9.45 -25.60 -6.32
C GLN A 43 -8.85 -25.89 -4.95
N SER A 44 -8.26 -24.89 -4.34
CA SER A 44 -7.65 -24.95 -3.01
C SER A 44 -8.13 -23.81 -2.13
N GLN A 45 -8.21 -24.09 -0.83
CA GLN A 45 -8.57 -23.08 0.18
C GLN A 45 -7.55 -23.11 1.32
N ILE A 46 -7.15 -21.93 1.75
CA ILE A 46 -6.34 -21.71 2.94
C ILE A 46 -7.18 -20.96 3.96
N THR A 47 -7.23 -21.48 5.18
CA THR A 47 -7.89 -20.82 6.31
C THR A 47 -6.85 -20.31 7.29
N TRP A 48 -6.91 -19.01 7.61
CA TRP A 48 -6.00 -18.39 8.58
C TRP A 48 -6.81 -17.78 9.72
N PRO A 49 -6.74 -18.35 10.94
CA PRO A 49 -7.45 -17.83 12.09
C PRO A 49 -6.84 -16.47 12.52
N ILE A 50 -7.70 -15.49 12.78
CA ILE A 50 -7.32 -14.18 13.25
C ILE A 50 -7.71 -14.01 14.69
N SER A 51 -6.76 -13.63 15.52
CA SER A 51 -6.97 -13.32 16.93
C SER A 51 -6.38 -11.96 17.29
N VAL A 52 -6.95 -11.34 18.31
CA VAL A 52 -6.42 -10.12 18.92
C VAL A 52 -6.11 -10.38 20.38
N ASN A 53 -5.08 -9.74 20.90
CA ASN A 53 -4.75 -9.77 22.32
C ASN A 53 -5.16 -8.43 22.95
N VAL A 54 -6.16 -8.47 23.80
CA VAL A 54 -6.65 -7.33 24.56
C VAL A 54 -5.78 -7.16 25.79
N GLY A 55 -5.10 -6.03 25.89
CA GLY A 55 -4.24 -5.68 27.03
C GLY A 55 -4.77 -4.49 27.79
N THR A 56 -4.14 -4.19 28.93
CA THR A 56 -4.40 -2.96 29.67
C THR A 56 -3.93 -1.73 28.88
N GLU A 57 -4.43 -0.53 29.22
CA GLU A 57 -4.01 0.72 28.61
C GLU A 57 -2.49 0.94 28.72
N ALA A 58 -1.90 0.57 29.87
CA ALA A 58 -0.45 0.65 30.07
C ALA A 58 0.33 -0.24 29.09
N GLN A 59 -0.14 -1.47 28.85
CA GLN A 59 0.46 -2.38 27.88
C GLN A 59 0.26 -1.89 26.44
N ALA A 60 -0.89 -1.29 26.13
CA ALA A 60 -1.17 -0.74 24.80
C ALA A 60 -0.23 0.43 24.47
N LYS A 61 0.05 1.32 25.43
CA LYS A 61 0.97 2.47 25.27
C LYS A 61 2.43 2.06 25.02
N THR A 62 2.85 0.90 25.50
CA THR A 62 4.23 0.40 25.30
C THR A 62 4.39 -0.45 24.04
N ARG A 63 3.31 -0.74 23.34
CA ARG A 63 3.34 -1.56 22.12
C ARG A 63 3.99 -0.80 20.96
N ILE A 64 5.02 -1.40 20.40
CA ILE A 64 5.65 -0.88 19.18
C ILE A 64 4.88 -1.49 17.99
N PRO A 65 4.33 -0.66 17.08
CA PRO A 65 3.70 -1.15 15.86
C PRO A 65 4.68 -2.00 15.03
N ASN A 66 4.17 -3.03 14.37
CA ASN A 66 4.99 -3.85 13.47
C ASN A 66 5.47 -2.98 12.28
N PRO A 67 6.81 -2.84 12.06
CA PRO A 67 7.34 -1.98 11.00
C PRO A 67 6.85 -2.37 9.61
N THR A 68 6.73 -3.67 9.32
CA THR A 68 6.23 -4.18 8.03
C THR A 68 4.79 -3.72 7.78
N VAL A 69 3.93 -3.84 8.81
CA VAL A 69 2.52 -3.40 8.69
C VAL A 69 2.46 -1.87 8.53
N THR A 70 3.24 -1.13 9.31
CA THR A 70 3.29 0.34 9.20
C THR A 70 3.73 0.78 7.81
N THR A 71 4.76 0.13 7.25
CA THR A 71 5.22 0.39 5.89
C THR A 71 4.14 0.11 4.85
N ALA A 72 3.48 -1.05 4.94
CA ALA A 72 2.39 -1.41 4.03
C ALA A 72 1.21 -0.42 4.11
N MET A 73 0.86 0.05 5.31
CA MET A 73 -0.16 1.09 5.51
C MET A 73 0.22 2.39 4.81
N LEU A 74 1.44 2.88 5.01
CA LEU A 74 1.92 4.13 4.42
C LEU A 74 1.98 4.06 2.89
N ILE A 75 2.47 2.96 2.32
CA ILE A 75 2.47 2.73 0.87
C ILE A 75 1.04 2.75 0.33
N THR A 76 0.10 2.12 1.04
CA THR A 76 -1.32 2.10 0.64
C THR A 76 -1.94 3.50 0.71
N GLU A 77 -1.66 4.28 1.75
CA GLU A 77 -2.13 5.66 1.89
C GLU A 77 -1.53 6.57 0.81
N SER A 78 -0.23 6.44 0.52
CA SER A 78 0.42 7.16 -0.58
C SER A 78 -0.19 6.80 -1.94
N ALA A 79 -0.51 5.53 -2.17
CA ALA A 79 -1.16 5.10 -3.39
C ALA A 79 -2.57 5.69 -3.54
N LYS A 80 -3.33 5.80 -2.44
CA LYS A 80 -4.64 6.48 -2.44
C LYS A 80 -4.49 7.95 -2.75
N ALA A 81 -3.56 8.67 -2.10
CA ALA A 81 -3.30 10.08 -2.34
C ALA A 81 -2.90 10.35 -3.80
N GLN A 82 -2.03 9.50 -4.38
CA GLN A 82 -1.65 9.59 -5.80
C GLN A 82 -2.84 9.35 -6.73
N ARG A 83 -3.72 8.43 -6.41
CA ARG A 83 -4.93 8.17 -7.21
C ARG A 83 -5.87 9.36 -7.19
N GLU A 84 -6.12 9.94 -6.02
CA GLU A 84 -6.95 11.14 -5.86
C GLU A 84 -6.33 12.34 -6.60
N ALA A 85 -5.02 12.56 -6.46
CA ALA A 85 -4.31 13.59 -7.20
C ALA A 85 -4.41 13.40 -8.73
N SER A 86 -4.32 12.16 -9.22
CA SER A 86 -4.54 11.82 -10.63
C SER A 86 -5.93 12.21 -11.12
N GLU A 87 -6.98 12.01 -10.28
CA GLU A 87 -8.35 12.42 -10.61
C GLU A 87 -8.51 13.95 -10.62
N TYR A 88 -7.87 14.68 -9.71
CA TYR A 88 -7.83 16.14 -9.76
C TYR A 88 -7.15 16.65 -11.02
N LEU A 89 -6.01 16.10 -11.42
CA LEU A 89 -5.33 16.45 -12.67
C LEU A 89 -6.19 16.13 -13.90
N ARG A 90 -6.98 15.06 -13.88
CA ARG A 90 -7.92 14.74 -14.96
C ARG A 90 -9.00 15.83 -15.13
N ARG A 91 -9.38 16.49 -14.04
CA ARG A 91 -10.34 17.61 -14.03
C ARG A 91 -9.70 18.98 -14.28
N GLY A 92 -8.36 19.02 -14.45
CA GLY A 92 -7.60 20.25 -14.61
C GLY A 92 -7.27 20.98 -13.31
N ASP A 93 -7.58 20.39 -12.16
CA ASP A 93 -7.35 20.98 -10.84
C ASP A 93 -5.96 20.63 -10.31
N THR A 94 -4.96 21.33 -10.81
CA THR A 94 -3.55 21.11 -10.44
C THR A 94 -3.26 21.52 -9.00
N GLU A 95 -4.01 22.49 -8.47
CA GLU A 95 -3.83 22.96 -7.08
C GLU A 95 -4.23 21.88 -6.07
N GLN A 96 -5.43 21.28 -6.23
CA GLN A 96 -5.88 20.20 -5.35
C GLN A 96 -5.00 18.95 -5.49
N ALA A 97 -4.57 18.64 -6.71
CA ALA A 97 -3.64 17.53 -6.93
C ALA A 97 -2.32 17.74 -6.16
N GLY A 98 -1.74 18.95 -6.25
CA GLY A 98 -0.52 19.30 -5.52
C GLY A 98 -0.72 19.26 -4.01
N ARG A 99 -1.87 19.73 -3.52
CA ARG A 99 -2.21 19.74 -2.09
C ARG A 99 -2.26 18.32 -1.53
N GLN A 100 -2.95 17.40 -2.19
CA GLN A 100 -3.04 15.99 -1.78
C GLN A 100 -1.66 15.31 -1.64
N ILE A 101 -0.78 15.53 -2.60
CA ILE A 101 0.57 14.95 -2.56
C ILE A 101 1.41 15.58 -1.44
N ASN A 102 1.33 16.91 -1.25
CA ASN A 102 2.08 17.60 -0.22
C ASN A 102 1.61 17.21 1.20
N GLU A 103 0.31 17.06 1.43
CA GLU A 103 -0.24 16.61 2.71
C GLU A 103 0.27 15.20 3.07
N GLN A 104 0.32 14.28 2.09
CA GLN A 104 0.86 12.95 2.31
C GLN A 104 2.37 12.99 2.56
N LEU A 105 3.11 13.81 1.82
CA LEU A 105 4.55 14.00 2.01
C LEU A 105 4.87 14.53 3.40
N GLU A 106 4.14 15.54 3.87
CA GLU A 106 4.27 16.10 5.21
C GLU A 106 3.97 15.06 6.29
N ARG A 107 2.90 14.28 6.11
CA ARG A 107 2.53 13.20 7.05
C ARG A 107 3.67 12.19 7.21
N ILE A 108 4.26 11.72 6.11
CA ILE A 108 5.35 10.74 6.15
C ILE A 108 6.62 11.38 6.76
N SER A 109 6.93 12.62 6.39
CA SER A 109 8.14 13.32 6.85
C SER A 109 8.12 13.61 8.36
N ASN A 110 6.94 13.70 8.97
CA ASN A 110 6.76 13.91 10.40
C ASN A 110 6.77 12.62 11.24
N LEU A 111 6.94 11.45 10.62
CA LEU A 111 7.03 10.20 11.36
C LEU A 111 8.37 10.06 12.09
N PRO A 112 8.39 9.45 13.30
CA PRO A 112 9.62 9.25 14.08
C PRO A 112 10.70 8.47 13.31
N ASN A 113 10.30 7.52 12.46
CA ASN A 113 11.20 6.65 11.70
C ASN A 113 11.15 6.96 10.19
N ARG A 114 11.07 8.25 9.82
CA ARG A 114 10.96 8.70 8.42
C ARG A 114 12.05 8.14 7.49
N GLU A 115 13.20 7.79 8.04
CA GLU A 115 14.33 7.23 7.28
C GLU A 115 13.97 5.90 6.60
N LEU A 116 13.06 5.11 7.20
CA LEU A 116 12.56 3.87 6.61
C LEU A 116 11.69 4.12 5.35
N PHE A 117 11.24 5.35 5.16
CA PHE A 117 10.33 5.75 4.08
C PHE A 117 10.99 6.71 3.07
N GLN A 118 12.32 6.80 3.08
CA GLN A 118 13.05 7.77 2.24
C GLN A 118 12.73 7.59 0.76
N ASP A 119 12.63 6.36 0.27
CA ASP A 119 12.28 6.08 -1.11
C ASP A 119 10.88 6.60 -1.48
N GLU A 120 9.92 6.49 -0.57
CA GLU A 120 8.56 7.01 -0.79
C GLU A 120 8.53 8.55 -0.72
N ILE A 121 9.27 9.14 0.22
CA ILE A 121 9.45 10.61 0.31
C ILE A 121 10.04 11.15 -0.98
N ASP A 122 11.12 10.54 -1.49
CA ASP A 122 11.77 10.93 -2.74
C ASP A 122 10.83 10.79 -3.93
N HIS A 123 10.03 9.71 -3.96
CA HIS A 123 9.03 9.50 -5.00
C HIS A 123 7.95 10.57 -4.98
N LEU A 124 7.30 10.82 -3.84
CA LEU A 124 6.27 11.84 -3.70
C LEU A 124 6.80 13.26 -3.96
N THR A 125 8.05 13.53 -3.58
CA THR A 125 8.72 14.81 -3.88
C THR A 125 8.86 15.02 -5.39
N LYS A 126 9.24 13.97 -6.14
CA LYS A 126 9.30 14.02 -7.62
C LYS A 126 7.92 14.25 -8.24
N VAL A 127 6.90 13.59 -7.69
CA VAL A 127 5.51 13.76 -8.13
C VAL A 127 5.04 15.20 -7.90
N ALA A 128 5.24 15.74 -6.69
CA ALA A 128 4.87 17.11 -6.34
C ALA A 128 5.52 18.14 -7.26
N ARG A 129 6.82 17.95 -7.56
CA ARG A 129 7.56 18.80 -8.50
C ARG A 129 6.98 18.72 -9.90
N GLY A 130 6.70 17.51 -10.40
CA GLY A 130 6.14 17.33 -11.75
C GLY A 130 4.76 17.95 -11.92
N ILE A 131 3.92 17.96 -10.86
CA ILE A 131 2.63 18.66 -10.87
C ILE A 131 2.86 20.17 -10.99
N LYS A 132 3.82 20.73 -10.24
CA LYS A 132 4.14 22.17 -10.24
C LYS A 132 4.73 22.64 -11.57
N GLU A 133 5.52 21.81 -12.22
CA GLU A 133 6.18 22.11 -13.52
C GLU A 133 5.23 21.98 -14.72
N GLN A 134 3.93 21.78 -14.49
CA GLN A 134 2.84 21.71 -15.50
C GLN A 134 2.93 20.51 -16.46
N ASP A 135 3.66 19.45 -16.13
CA ASP A 135 3.63 18.20 -16.88
C ASP A 135 2.45 17.30 -16.42
N ALA A 136 1.27 17.93 -16.28
CA ALA A 136 0.08 17.34 -15.66
C ALA A 136 -0.35 16.01 -16.31
N ASN A 137 -0.26 15.90 -17.64
CA ASN A 137 -0.68 14.69 -18.35
C ASN A 137 0.27 13.52 -18.08
N ARG A 138 1.57 13.78 -18.05
CA ARG A 138 2.58 12.77 -17.73
C ARG A 138 2.48 12.33 -16.28
N MET A 139 2.32 13.28 -15.35
CA MET A 139 2.16 13.00 -13.93
C MET A 139 0.89 12.22 -13.66
N ARG A 140 -0.23 12.58 -14.27
CA ARG A 140 -1.50 11.86 -14.14
C ARG A 140 -1.35 10.39 -14.51
N LYS A 141 -0.71 10.09 -15.65
CA LYS A 141 -0.50 8.72 -16.13
C LYS A 141 0.42 7.94 -15.17
N SER A 142 1.55 8.53 -14.78
CA SER A 142 2.50 7.91 -13.85
C SER A 142 1.87 7.59 -12.50
N MET A 143 1.18 8.56 -11.89
CA MET A 143 0.50 8.35 -10.61
C MET A 143 -0.59 7.29 -10.66
N TYR A 144 -1.36 7.24 -11.73
CA TYR A 144 -2.38 6.22 -11.91
C TYR A 144 -1.78 4.81 -12.02
N GLU A 145 -0.70 4.65 -12.80
CA GLU A 145 0.01 3.38 -12.96
C GLU A 145 0.65 2.93 -11.64
N ASP A 146 1.34 3.82 -10.94
CA ASP A 146 2.02 3.54 -9.68
C ASP A 146 1.02 3.20 -8.57
N SER A 147 -0.04 3.99 -8.42
CA SER A 147 -1.09 3.73 -7.44
C SER A 147 -1.80 2.41 -7.68
N THR A 148 -2.10 2.09 -8.95
CA THR A 148 -2.76 0.83 -9.32
C THR A 148 -1.88 -0.38 -8.99
N SER A 149 -0.57 -0.29 -9.24
CA SER A 149 0.39 -1.34 -8.91
C SER A 149 0.48 -1.56 -7.39
N ASN A 150 0.61 -0.50 -6.62
CA ASN A 150 0.72 -0.56 -5.18
C ASN A 150 -0.58 -1.09 -4.52
N LEU A 151 -1.75 -0.61 -4.97
CA LEU A 151 -3.04 -1.08 -4.47
C LEU A 151 -3.34 -2.55 -4.84
N ARG A 152 -2.69 -3.09 -5.86
CA ARG A 152 -2.74 -4.51 -6.22
C ARG A 152 -1.71 -5.36 -5.47
N GLY A 153 -1.01 -4.79 -4.49
CA GLY A 153 0.00 -5.47 -3.69
C GLY A 153 1.26 -5.89 -4.49
N ARG A 154 1.53 -5.23 -5.63
CA ARG A 154 2.73 -5.46 -6.42
C ARG A 154 3.84 -4.53 -6.00
N ASN A 155 4.96 -5.09 -5.54
CA ASN A 155 6.13 -4.30 -5.19
C ASN A 155 6.74 -3.65 -6.46
N ARG A 156 7.08 -2.34 -6.39
CA ARG A 156 7.69 -1.58 -7.50
C ARG A 156 8.98 -2.22 -8.03
N ASP A 157 9.77 -2.81 -7.16
CA ASP A 157 11.04 -3.42 -7.54
C ASP A 157 10.83 -4.70 -8.35
N GLN A 158 9.82 -5.48 -8.04
CA GLN A 158 9.42 -6.65 -8.83
C GLN A 158 8.96 -6.25 -10.24
N LEU A 159 8.21 -5.16 -10.37
CA LEU A 159 7.78 -4.65 -11.66
C LEU A 159 8.96 -4.15 -12.52
N ARG A 160 9.96 -3.52 -11.91
CA ARG A 160 11.20 -3.10 -12.61
C ARG A 160 11.99 -4.30 -13.10
N GLN A 161 12.12 -5.35 -12.29
CA GLN A 161 12.81 -6.58 -12.67
C GLN A 161 12.11 -7.32 -13.82
N VAL A 162 10.78 -7.42 -13.81
CA VAL A 162 10.01 -8.05 -14.89
C VAL A 162 10.15 -7.25 -16.20
N ARG A 163 10.05 -5.91 -16.14
CA ARG A 163 10.25 -5.05 -17.32
C ARG A 163 11.68 -5.12 -17.88
N SER A 164 12.69 -5.27 -17.02
CA SER A 164 14.08 -5.40 -17.47
C SER A 164 14.39 -6.76 -18.10
N ARG A 165 13.73 -7.83 -17.66
CA ARG A 165 13.83 -9.18 -18.25
C ARG A 165 13.12 -9.27 -19.61
N GLY A 166 11.95 -8.64 -19.76
CA GLY A 166 11.20 -8.60 -21.01
C GLY A 166 11.91 -7.87 -22.16
N LYS A 167 12.79 -6.90 -21.85
CA LYS A 167 13.58 -6.18 -22.88
C LYS A 167 14.81 -6.93 -23.38
N ARG A 168 15.20 -8.05 -22.76
CA ARG A 168 16.38 -8.85 -23.18
C ARG A 168 16.03 -10.04 -24.09
N ASN A 169 14.75 -10.26 -24.36
CA ASN A 169 14.28 -11.39 -25.18
C ASN A 169 13.67 -10.95 -26.53
N PHE A 170 14.05 -9.76 -27.02
CA PHE A 170 13.73 -9.30 -28.38
C PHE A 170 15.01 -8.77 -29.06
#